data_3ee037be5d5dc4b7eec75f545f51612d
#
_entry.id   3ee037be5d5dc4b7eec75f545f51612d
#
_cell.length_a   1.000
_cell.length_b   1.000
_cell.length_c   1.000
_cell.angle_alpha   90.00
_cell.angle_beta   90.00
_cell.angle_gamma   90.00
#
_symmetry.space_group_name_H-M   'P 1'
#
loop_
_entity.id
_entity.type
_entity.pdbx_description
1 polymer ?
#
loop_
_entity_poly.entity_id
_entity_poly.type
_entity_poly.pdbx_seq_one_letter_code
_entity_poly.pdbx_strand_id
1 'polypeptide(L)'
;HQNTGCQPVFWWMTDPRMVLQTKNFKVSHSLRKRLKRALQFKYEDKEIVLRLDSCTKKVIESCAQPRKGQDGTWITEEILQSYLALAERNLVHSVEVLINQELLGGLYGVSLGRMFYGESMFSKESDLSKIALSLLVSICMKEDIPWIDCQQETSHLKSLGAFLVPLSEFKQHLKEYCSLPPVNWDAYRGVPLNDLLEKVL
;
A
#
# COMPACT_ATOMS: atom_id res chain seq x y z
N HIS A 1 -7.46 -38.50 3.82
CA HIS A 1 -6.17 -38.32 4.50
C HIS A 1 -5.93 -36.82 4.62
N GLN A 2 -6.15 -36.29 5.82
CA GLN A 2 -5.82 -34.92 6.20
C GLN A 2 -4.31 -34.83 6.32
N ASN A 3 -3.68 -34.19 5.36
CA ASN A 3 -2.29 -33.80 5.48
C ASN A 3 -2.24 -32.41 6.13
N THR A 4 -2.24 -32.37 7.46
CA THR A 4 -2.04 -31.17 8.28
C THR A 4 -0.55 -30.84 8.35
N GLY A 5 0.17 -30.95 7.24
CA GLY A 5 1.54 -30.50 7.13
C GLY A 5 1.56 -28.99 7.00
N CYS A 6 1.98 -28.31 8.04
CA CYS A 6 2.33 -26.89 8.00
C CYS A 6 3.36 -26.69 6.87
N GLN A 7 2.94 -26.15 5.74
CA GLN A 7 3.88 -25.84 4.66
C GLN A 7 4.73 -24.67 5.12
N PRO A 8 6.07 -24.75 5.01
CA PRO A 8 6.93 -23.65 5.39
C PRO A 8 6.62 -22.41 4.52
N VAL A 9 6.61 -21.24 5.14
CA VAL A 9 6.45 -19.97 4.42
C VAL A 9 7.71 -19.75 3.57
N PHE A 10 7.54 -19.74 2.25
CA PHE A 10 8.63 -19.45 1.33
C PHE A 10 8.62 -17.97 0.93
N TRP A 11 9.80 -17.36 1.00
CA TRP A 11 10.02 -16.01 0.50
C TRP A 11 10.56 -16.06 -0.93
N TRP A 12 9.80 -15.52 -1.87
CA TRP A 12 10.16 -15.51 -3.28
C TRP A 12 10.60 -14.12 -3.70
N MET A 13 11.63 -14.07 -4.55
CA MET A 13 12.08 -12.84 -5.17
C MET A 13 12.03 -13.01 -6.68
N THR A 14 11.18 -12.23 -7.33
CA THR A 14 11.03 -12.25 -8.80
C THR A 14 12.16 -11.51 -9.48
N ASP A 15 12.52 -11.95 -10.68
CA ASP A 15 13.41 -11.25 -11.60
C ASP A 15 12.75 -11.28 -12.99
N PRO A 16 12.38 -10.14 -13.58
CA PRO A 16 12.50 -8.77 -13.05
C PRO A 16 11.54 -8.47 -11.89
N ARG A 17 11.85 -7.38 -11.15
CA ARG A 17 11.04 -6.87 -10.04
C ARG A 17 10.23 -5.66 -10.48
N MET A 18 8.93 -5.59 -10.15
CA MET A 18 8.12 -4.42 -10.43
C MET A 18 8.23 -3.39 -9.32
N VAL A 19 8.52 -2.14 -9.69
CA VAL A 19 8.62 -1.00 -8.77
C VAL A 19 7.79 0.18 -9.27
N LEU A 20 7.27 0.97 -8.33
CA LEU A 20 6.64 2.25 -8.60
C LEU A 20 7.57 3.37 -8.12
N GLN A 21 8.12 4.14 -9.04
CA GLN A 21 8.87 5.34 -8.71
C GLN A 21 7.90 6.46 -8.31
N THR A 22 8.01 6.94 -7.09
CA THR A 22 7.04 7.86 -6.49
C THR A 22 6.86 9.15 -7.27
N LYS A 23 7.98 9.72 -7.79
CA LYS A 23 7.98 10.94 -8.62
C LYS A 23 7.34 10.75 -10.02
N ASN A 24 7.22 9.51 -10.48
CA ASN A 24 6.66 9.16 -11.79
C ASN A 24 5.25 8.55 -11.70
N PHE A 25 4.61 8.66 -10.54
CA PHE A 25 3.25 8.18 -10.33
C PHE A 25 2.27 8.83 -11.31
N LYS A 26 1.53 7.98 -12.05
CA LYS A 26 0.60 8.44 -13.09
C LYS A 26 -0.80 8.55 -12.54
N VAL A 27 -1.33 9.76 -12.54
CA VAL A 27 -2.71 10.06 -12.15
C VAL A 27 -3.55 10.28 -13.40
N SER A 28 -4.43 9.33 -13.72
CA SER A 28 -5.38 9.47 -14.84
C SER A 28 -6.35 10.64 -14.62
N HIS A 29 -6.99 11.11 -15.67
CA HIS A 29 -7.96 12.20 -15.57
C HIS A 29 -9.11 11.88 -14.60
N SER A 30 -9.64 10.65 -14.65
CA SER A 30 -10.70 10.20 -13.74
C SER A 30 -10.23 10.14 -12.29
N LEU A 31 -9.04 9.59 -12.04
CA LEU A 31 -8.45 9.55 -10.69
C LEU A 31 -8.20 10.97 -10.17
N ARG A 32 -7.65 11.87 -10.98
CA ARG A 32 -7.43 13.27 -10.61
C ARG A 32 -8.71 13.96 -10.14
N LYS A 33 -9.84 13.73 -10.82
CA LYS A 33 -11.14 14.27 -10.41
C LYS A 33 -11.57 13.73 -9.04
N ARG A 34 -11.34 12.43 -8.78
CA ARG A 34 -11.65 11.81 -7.48
C ARG A 34 -10.73 12.33 -6.36
N LEU A 35 -9.44 12.47 -6.62
CA LEU A 35 -8.48 13.01 -5.66
C LEU A 35 -8.80 14.46 -5.28
N LYS A 36 -9.17 15.31 -6.26
CA LYS A 36 -9.62 16.70 -5.98
C LYS A 36 -10.86 16.75 -5.09
N ARG A 37 -11.79 15.79 -5.21
CA ARG A 37 -12.94 15.69 -4.30
C ARG A 37 -12.51 15.18 -2.92
N ALA A 38 -11.63 14.18 -2.88
CA ALA A 38 -11.11 13.66 -1.62
C ALA A 38 -10.35 14.71 -0.81
N LEU A 39 -9.62 15.63 -1.43
CA LEU A 39 -9.05 16.83 -0.78
C LEU A 39 -10.09 17.66 -0.03
N GLN A 40 -11.31 17.72 -0.56
CA GLN A 40 -12.43 18.43 0.06
C GLN A 40 -13.27 17.52 0.98
N PHE A 41 -12.72 16.39 1.40
CA PHE A 41 -13.41 15.37 2.20
C PHE A 41 -14.70 14.84 1.56
N LYS A 42 -14.78 14.81 0.21
CA LYS A 42 -15.96 14.38 -0.55
C LYS A 42 -15.68 13.18 -1.44
N TYR A 43 -16.55 12.19 -1.36
CA TYR A 43 -16.64 11.06 -2.27
C TYR A 43 -18.10 10.87 -2.67
N GLU A 44 -18.45 11.29 -3.91
CA GLU A 44 -19.85 11.47 -4.31
C GLU A 44 -20.56 12.43 -3.33
N ASP A 45 -21.63 11.99 -2.68
CA ASP A 45 -22.38 12.76 -1.67
C ASP A 45 -22.02 12.35 -0.22
N LYS A 46 -20.94 11.59 -0.06
CA LYS A 46 -20.47 11.05 1.23
C LYS A 46 -19.19 11.72 1.68
N GLU A 47 -18.93 11.69 2.99
CA GLU A 47 -17.65 12.07 3.56
C GLU A 47 -16.59 11.02 3.28
N ILE A 48 -15.39 11.43 2.86
CA ILE A 48 -14.20 10.58 2.76
C ILE A 48 -13.09 11.10 3.65
N VAL A 49 -12.53 10.21 4.48
CA VAL A 49 -11.39 10.50 5.35
C VAL A 49 -10.28 9.50 5.07
N LEU A 50 -9.07 10.00 4.91
CA LEU A 50 -7.88 9.20 4.71
C LEU A 50 -7.06 9.18 6.01
N ARG A 51 -6.60 8.02 6.43
CA ARG A 51 -5.82 7.84 7.65
C ARG A 51 -4.63 6.91 7.43
N LEU A 52 -3.73 6.92 8.40
CA LEU A 52 -2.60 5.99 8.51
C LEU A 52 -2.68 5.24 9.83
N ASP A 53 -2.50 3.93 9.79
CA ASP A 53 -2.37 3.01 10.94
C ASP A 53 -3.51 3.11 11.96
N SER A 54 -4.70 3.56 11.54
CA SER A 54 -5.85 3.69 12.41
C SER A 54 -6.58 2.36 12.65
N CYS A 55 -6.47 1.42 11.71
CA CYS A 55 -7.09 0.09 11.80
C CYS A 55 -6.36 -0.97 10.96
N THR A 56 -5.03 -1.05 11.11
CA THR A 56 -4.13 -1.93 10.35
C THR A 56 -4.61 -3.39 10.28
N LYS A 57 -5.05 -3.96 11.41
CA LYS A 57 -5.61 -5.31 11.43
C LYS A 57 -6.78 -5.47 10.45
N LYS A 58 -7.75 -4.55 10.47
CA LYS A 58 -8.91 -4.58 9.58
C LYS A 58 -8.51 -4.43 8.11
N VAL A 59 -7.46 -3.64 7.82
CA VAL A 59 -6.94 -3.50 6.45
C VAL A 59 -6.36 -4.83 5.96
N ILE A 60 -5.52 -5.51 6.76
CA ILE A 60 -4.93 -6.80 6.39
C ILE A 60 -6.02 -7.86 6.23
N GLU A 61 -6.98 -7.95 7.18
CA GLU A 61 -8.14 -8.85 7.08
C GLU A 61 -8.99 -8.59 5.82
N SER A 62 -9.18 -7.32 5.45
CA SER A 62 -9.90 -6.96 4.22
C SER A 62 -9.12 -7.34 2.96
N CYS A 63 -7.79 -7.26 2.98
CA CYS A 63 -6.92 -7.72 1.91
C CYS A 63 -6.91 -9.24 1.78
N ALA A 64 -7.14 -9.98 2.88
CA ALA A 64 -7.21 -11.43 2.93
C ALA A 64 -8.53 -12.00 2.40
N GLN A 65 -9.56 -11.17 2.20
CA GLN A 65 -10.84 -11.65 1.67
C GLN A 65 -10.69 -12.15 0.22
N PRO A 66 -11.39 -13.23 -0.15
CA PRO A 66 -11.40 -13.73 -1.52
C PRO A 66 -11.81 -12.63 -2.50
N ARG A 67 -11.07 -12.50 -3.59
CA ARG A 67 -11.42 -11.57 -4.67
C ARG A 67 -12.36 -12.27 -5.66
N LYS A 68 -13.26 -11.50 -6.25
CA LYS A 68 -14.18 -12.01 -7.28
C LYS A 68 -13.39 -12.70 -8.40
N GLY A 69 -13.59 -14.02 -8.58
CA GLY A 69 -12.88 -14.83 -9.58
C GLY A 69 -11.52 -15.39 -9.14
N GLN A 70 -11.18 -15.35 -7.86
CA GLN A 70 -10.01 -16.01 -7.30
C GLN A 70 -10.42 -16.94 -6.16
N ASP A 71 -9.98 -18.19 -6.21
CA ASP A 71 -10.19 -19.14 -5.13
C ASP A 71 -9.08 -18.99 -4.08
N GLY A 72 -9.45 -18.45 -2.90
CA GLY A 72 -8.57 -18.31 -1.75
C GLY A 72 -7.74 -17.03 -1.74
N THR A 73 -6.89 -16.94 -0.74
CA THR A 73 -5.93 -15.84 -0.51
C THR A 73 -4.59 -16.40 -0.07
N TRP A 74 -3.51 -15.67 -0.39
CA TRP A 74 -2.18 -16.00 0.13
C TRP A 74 -1.97 -15.51 1.58
N ILE A 75 -2.85 -14.61 2.06
CA ILE A 75 -2.79 -14.08 3.42
C ILE A 75 -3.51 -15.07 4.35
N THR A 76 -2.78 -16.08 4.81
CA THR A 76 -3.27 -17.03 5.83
C THR A 76 -3.29 -16.38 7.20
N GLU A 77 -3.90 -17.05 8.19
CA GLU A 77 -3.89 -16.56 9.58
C GLU A 77 -2.47 -16.38 10.13
N GLU A 78 -1.55 -17.29 9.82
CA GLU A 78 -0.14 -17.19 10.24
C GLU A 78 0.55 -15.96 9.63
N ILE A 79 0.28 -15.67 8.36
CA ILE A 79 0.79 -14.49 7.66
C ILE A 79 0.19 -13.22 8.26
N LEU A 80 -1.12 -13.20 8.54
CA LEU A 80 -1.79 -12.09 9.22
C LEU A 80 -1.12 -11.80 10.56
N GLN A 81 -0.93 -12.81 11.42
CA GLN A 81 -0.30 -12.64 12.72
C GLN A 81 1.15 -12.15 12.60
N SER A 82 1.89 -12.62 11.59
CA SER A 82 3.26 -12.15 11.32
C SER A 82 3.29 -10.65 10.98
N TYR A 83 2.38 -10.17 10.12
CA TYR A 83 2.30 -8.74 9.80
C TYR A 83 1.83 -7.90 10.99
N LEU A 84 0.94 -8.41 11.84
CA LEU A 84 0.53 -7.71 13.07
C LEU A 84 1.71 -7.57 14.05
N ALA A 85 2.51 -8.62 14.23
CA ALA A 85 3.72 -8.54 15.05
C ALA A 85 4.76 -7.55 14.49
N LEU A 86 4.86 -7.40 13.17
CA LEU A 86 5.68 -6.36 12.54
C LEU A 86 5.07 -4.96 12.72
N ALA A 87 3.75 -4.82 12.73
CA ALA A 87 3.07 -3.55 12.99
C ALA A 87 3.33 -3.04 14.41
N GLU A 88 3.34 -3.93 15.41
CA GLU A 88 3.73 -3.60 16.79
C GLU A 88 5.17 -3.08 16.90
N ARG A 89 6.04 -3.47 15.95
CA ARG A 89 7.42 -2.99 15.84
C ARG A 89 7.57 -1.74 14.97
N ASN A 90 6.47 -1.13 14.56
CA ASN A 90 6.44 0.03 13.67
C ASN A 90 7.12 -0.21 12.31
N LEU A 91 7.00 -1.44 11.78
CA LEU A 91 7.54 -1.85 10.49
C LEU A 91 6.46 -2.05 9.43
N VAL A 92 5.22 -2.31 9.84
CA VAL A 92 4.06 -2.42 8.94
C VAL A 92 3.16 -1.23 9.12
N HIS A 93 2.78 -0.63 8.00
CA HIS A 93 1.92 0.54 7.96
C HIS A 93 0.76 0.30 7.00
N SER A 94 -0.38 0.85 7.35
CA SER A 94 -1.60 0.79 6.53
C SER A 94 -2.12 2.18 6.19
N VAL A 95 -2.68 2.30 5.01
CA VAL A 95 -3.45 3.47 4.60
C VAL A 95 -4.91 3.07 4.51
N GLU A 96 -5.77 3.83 5.18
CA GLU A 96 -7.20 3.61 5.23
C GLU A 96 -7.97 4.66 4.45
N VAL A 97 -8.97 4.20 3.71
CA VAL A 97 -9.97 5.03 3.06
C VAL A 97 -11.32 4.75 3.75
N LEU A 98 -11.75 5.71 4.53
CA LEU A 98 -13.01 5.66 5.26
C LEU A 98 -14.06 6.52 4.54
N ILE A 99 -15.24 5.96 4.30
CA ILE A 99 -16.40 6.68 3.76
C ILE A 99 -17.53 6.60 4.79
N ASN A 100 -17.97 7.76 5.27
CA ASN A 100 -18.92 7.85 6.39
C ASN A 100 -18.47 6.99 7.60
N GLN A 101 -17.17 7.04 7.95
CA GLN A 101 -16.50 6.29 9.02
C GLN A 101 -16.40 4.77 8.78
N GLU A 102 -16.86 4.23 7.64
CA GLU A 102 -16.71 2.82 7.28
C GLU A 102 -15.44 2.61 6.45
N LEU A 103 -14.65 1.58 6.78
CA LEU A 103 -13.45 1.19 6.03
C LEU A 103 -13.86 0.51 4.71
N LEU A 104 -13.71 1.21 3.59
CA LEU A 104 -14.11 0.74 2.26
C LEU A 104 -12.96 0.55 1.28
N GLY A 105 -11.77 1.04 1.60
CA GLY A 105 -10.57 0.82 0.80
C GLY A 105 -9.31 0.98 1.64
N GLY A 106 -8.21 0.47 1.15
CA GLY A 106 -6.94 0.60 1.85
C GLY A 106 -5.85 -0.26 1.24
N LEU A 107 -4.67 -0.11 1.79
CA LEU A 107 -3.49 -0.93 1.50
C LEU A 107 -2.64 -1.08 2.76
N TYR A 108 -1.74 -2.05 2.75
CA TYR A 108 -0.70 -2.15 3.75
C TYR A 108 0.63 -2.56 3.13
N GLY A 109 1.70 -2.32 3.87
CA GLY A 109 3.04 -2.71 3.45
C GLY A 109 4.07 -2.56 4.55
N VAL A 110 5.29 -2.97 4.24
CA VAL A 110 6.44 -2.93 5.15
C VAL A 110 7.30 -1.71 4.81
N SER A 111 7.77 -0.99 5.82
CA SER A 111 8.72 0.12 5.67
C SER A 111 10.05 -0.22 6.34
N LEU A 112 11.15 -0.13 5.57
CA LEU A 112 12.51 -0.33 6.06
C LEU A 112 13.42 0.79 5.54
N GLY A 113 13.95 1.60 6.44
CA GLY A 113 14.72 2.79 6.04
C GLY A 113 13.89 3.73 5.17
N ARG A 114 14.35 3.98 3.94
CA ARG A 114 13.64 4.76 2.91
C ARG A 114 13.13 3.87 1.77
N MET A 115 12.67 2.67 2.11
CA MET A 115 12.03 1.74 1.18
C MET A 115 10.67 1.32 1.71
N PHE A 116 9.66 1.25 0.83
CA PHE A 116 8.33 0.75 1.16
C PHE A 116 7.99 -0.46 0.28
N TYR A 117 7.57 -1.55 0.89
CA TYR A 117 7.14 -2.78 0.23
C TYR A 117 5.62 -2.86 0.30
N GLY A 118 4.95 -2.62 -0.83
CA GLY A 118 3.49 -2.71 -0.92
C GLY A 118 3.04 -4.17 -0.96
N GLU A 119 2.40 -4.64 0.08
CA GLU A 119 2.03 -6.05 0.22
C GLU A 119 0.69 -6.37 -0.43
N SER A 120 -0.35 -5.62 -0.09
CA SER A 120 -1.68 -5.83 -0.67
C SER A 120 -2.54 -4.58 -0.55
N MET A 121 -3.58 -4.52 -1.37
CA MET A 121 -4.60 -3.47 -1.31
C MET A 121 -5.98 -4.05 -1.58
N PHE A 122 -7.01 -3.42 -1.04
CA PHE A 122 -8.40 -3.77 -1.29
C PHE A 122 -9.25 -2.55 -1.61
N SER A 123 -10.41 -2.78 -2.23
CA SER A 123 -11.36 -1.73 -2.59
C SER A 123 -12.75 -2.34 -2.64
N LYS A 124 -13.67 -1.87 -1.81
CA LYS A 124 -15.09 -2.26 -1.83
C LYS A 124 -15.89 -1.41 -2.83
N GLU A 125 -15.40 -0.21 -3.15
CA GLU A 125 -15.96 0.68 -4.17
C GLU A 125 -14.86 1.11 -5.17
N SER A 126 -15.25 1.63 -6.33
CA SER A 126 -14.32 1.96 -7.42
C SER A 126 -13.25 2.96 -6.99
N ASP A 127 -12.00 2.68 -7.38
CA ASP A 127 -10.82 3.55 -7.22
C ASP A 127 -10.36 3.83 -5.78
N LEU A 128 -10.99 3.27 -4.72
CA LEU A 128 -10.56 3.55 -3.34
C LEU A 128 -9.15 3.05 -3.06
N SER A 129 -8.75 1.90 -3.61
CA SER A 129 -7.35 1.44 -3.51
C SER A 129 -6.36 2.35 -4.24
N LYS A 130 -6.78 3.00 -5.35
CA LYS A 130 -5.96 4.00 -6.02
C LYS A 130 -5.84 5.29 -5.21
N ILE A 131 -6.90 5.69 -4.50
CA ILE A 131 -6.86 6.83 -3.58
C ILE A 131 -5.92 6.51 -2.42
N ALA A 132 -6.00 5.30 -1.83
CA ALA A 132 -5.06 4.85 -0.79
C ALA A 132 -3.61 4.88 -1.29
N LEU A 133 -3.34 4.35 -2.49
CA LEU A 133 -2.01 4.37 -3.09
C LEU A 133 -1.54 5.81 -3.37
N SER A 134 -2.43 6.70 -3.79
CA SER A 134 -2.09 8.12 -4.00
C SER A 134 -1.65 8.80 -2.70
N LEU A 135 -2.31 8.51 -1.58
CA LEU A 135 -1.87 9.00 -0.28
C LEU A 135 -0.51 8.40 0.11
N LEU A 136 -0.31 7.10 -0.04
CA LEU A 136 0.99 6.47 0.23
C LEU A 136 2.10 7.12 -0.61
N VAL A 137 1.88 7.32 -1.92
CA VAL A 137 2.84 7.99 -2.81
C VAL A 137 3.14 9.41 -2.33
N SER A 138 2.11 10.15 -1.90
CA SER A 138 2.28 11.51 -1.36
C SER A 138 3.16 11.52 -0.10
N ILE A 139 2.96 10.57 0.81
CA ILE A 139 3.81 10.40 2.00
C ILE A 139 5.23 10.01 1.57
N CYS A 140 5.37 9.03 0.69
CA CYS A 140 6.67 8.59 0.17
C CYS A 140 7.46 9.75 -0.49
N MET A 141 6.79 10.60 -1.27
CA MET A 141 7.43 11.78 -1.88
C MET A 141 7.87 12.81 -0.83
N LYS A 142 7.11 12.96 0.26
CA LYS A 142 7.44 13.87 1.36
C LYS A 142 8.62 13.36 2.20
N GLU A 143 8.73 12.05 2.34
CA GLU A 143 9.72 11.37 3.18
C GLU A 143 10.92 10.84 2.37
N ASP A 144 11.09 11.27 1.12
CA ASP A 144 12.18 10.85 0.24
C ASP A 144 12.32 9.32 0.11
N ILE A 145 11.18 8.63 0.02
CA ILE A 145 11.11 7.22 -0.39
C ILE A 145 10.96 7.19 -1.91
N PRO A 146 12.00 6.86 -2.67
CA PRO A 146 11.95 6.97 -4.14
C PRO A 146 11.15 5.87 -4.81
N TRP A 147 11.15 4.65 -4.24
CA TRP A 147 10.48 3.49 -4.80
C TRP A 147 9.54 2.81 -3.81
N ILE A 148 8.40 2.39 -4.34
CA ILE A 148 7.52 1.42 -3.70
C ILE A 148 7.72 0.10 -4.44
N ASP A 149 8.12 -0.96 -3.73
CA ASP A 149 8.19 -2.30 -4.27
C ASP A 149 6.79 -2.86 -4.51
N CYS A 150 6.49 -3.23 -5.74
CA CYS A 150 5.21 -3.81 -6.15
C CYS A 150 5.31 -5.31 -6.45
N GLN A 151 6.48 -5.92 -6.24
CA GLN A 151 6.83 -7.33 -6.45
C GLN A 151 6.59 -7.81 -7.87
N GLN A 152 5.35 -8.08 -8.24
CA GLN A 152 4.97 -8.71 -9.51
C GLN A 152 4.31 -7.73 -10.47
N GLU A 153 4.51 -8.00 -11.75
CA GLU A 153 3.90 -7.22 -12.82
C GLU A 153 2.39 -7.41 -12.86
N THR A 154 1.67 -6.29 -12.86
CA THR A 154 0.25 -6.24 -13.15
C THR A 154 -0.08 -5.08 -14.09
N SER A 155 -1.09 -5.26 -14.96
CA SER A 155 -1.58 -4.19 -15.85
C SER A 155 -2.08 -2.98 -15.04
N HIS A 156 -2.65 -3.23 -13.87
CA HIS A 156 -3.12 -2.18 -12.96
C HIS A 156 -1.97 -1.27 -12.50
N LEU A 157 -0.89 -1.86 -11.98
CA LEU A 157 0.29 -1.10 -11.51
C LEU A 157 1.03 -0.41 -12.67
N LYS A 158 1.13 -1.05 -13.84
CA LYS A 158 1.63 -0.41 -15.06
C LYS A 158 0.85 0.87 -15.42
N SER A 159 -0.47 0.84 -15.32
CA SER A 159 -1.32 2.01 -15.60
C SER A 159 -1.06 3.17 -14.65
N LEU A 160 -0.53 2.91 -13.47
CA LEU A 160 -0.15 3.88 -12.45
C LEU A 160 1.32 4.33 -12.53
N GLY A 161 2.06 3.82 -13.53
CA GLY A 161 3.45 4.22 -13.79
C GLY A 161 4.51 3.27 -13.24
N ALA A 162 4.11 2.11 -12.68
CA ALA A 162 5.08 1.10 -12.27
C ALA A 162 5.76 0.44 -13.47
N PHE A 163 7.01 0.03 -13.29
CA PHE A 163 7.84 -0.56 -14.34
C PHE A 163 8.72 -1.67 -13.77
N LEU A 164 9.30 -2.46 -14.66
CA LEU A 164 10.17 -3.58 -14.32
C LEU A 164 11.62 -3.13 -14.26
N VAL A 165 12.33 -3.57 -13.22
CA VAL A 165 13.78 -3.40 -13.06
C VAL A 165 14.45 -4.77 -12.91
N PRO A 166 15.70 -4.95 -13.40
CA PRO A 166 16.48 -6.14 -13.12
C PRO A 166 16.69 -6.32 -11.61
N LEU A 167 16.72 -7.55 -11.13
CA LEU A 167 16.93 -7.84 -9.72
C LEU A 167 18.26 -7.27 -9.18
N SER A 168 19.29 -7.18 -10.01
CA SER A 168 20.58 -6.57 -9.66
C SER A 168 20.44 -5.09 -9.31
N GLU A 169 19.69 -4.33 -10.12
CA GLU A 169 19.39 -2.91 -9.88
C GLU A 169 18.54 -2.74 -8.61
N PHE A 170 17.50 -3.57 -8.44
CA PHE A 170 16.68 -3.57 -7.24
C PHE A 170 17.50 -3.83 -5.97
N LYS A 171 18.40 -4.84 -5.98
CA LYS A 171 19.30 -5.13 -4.86
C LYS A 171 20.25 -3.97 -4.52
N GLN A 172 20.76 -3.27 -5.55
CA GLN A 172 21.59 -2.08 -5.32
C GLN A 172 20.78 -0.98 -4.63
N HIS A 173 19.56 -0.72 -5.11
CA HIS A 173 18.65 0.23 -4.50
C HIS A 173 18.34 -0.11 -3.03
N LEU A 174 18.08 -1.40 -2.71
CA LEU A 174 17.85 -1.83 -1.33
C LEU A 174 19.04 -1.52 -0.41
N LYS A 175 20.28 -1.79 -0.87
CA LYS A 175 21.49 -1.50 -0.07
C LYS A 175 21.61 -0.02 0.27
N GLU A 176 21.22 0.85 -0.64
CA GLU A 176 21.29 2.31 -0.45
C GLU A 176 20.17 2.79 0.49
N TYR A 177 18.92 2.46 0.18
CA TYR A 177 17.77 3.09 0.83
C TYR A 177 17.31 2.41 2.12
N CYS A 178 17.51 1.09 2.29
CA CYS A 178 17.18 0.43 3.55
C CYS A 178 18.16 0.78 4.68
N SER A 179 19.36 1.27 4.38
CA SER A 179 20.34 1.70 5.38
C SER A 179 20.12 3.12 5.90
N LEU A 180 19.27 3.91 5.23
CA LEU A 180 18.95 5.27 5.64
C LEU A 180 18.04 5.28 6.89
N PRO A 181 18.03 6.41 7.65
CA PRO A 181 17.17 6.55 8.81
C PRO A 181 15.69 6.26 8.46
N PRO A 182 14.96 5.52 9.29
CA PRO A 182 13.57 5.20 9.03
C PRO A 182 12.68 6.44 9.03
N VAL A 183 11.54 6.33 8.37
CA VAL A 183 10.50 7.37 8.39
C VAL A 183 9.85 7.45 9.77
N ASN A 184 9.56 8.66 10.22
CA ASN A 184 8.73 8.86 11.40
C ASN A 184 7.23 8.78 11.03
N TRP A 185 6.72 7.56 10.95
CA TRP A 185 5.31 7.31 10.61
C TRP A 185 4.33 7.83 11.67
N ASP A 186 4.76 7.97 12.93
CA ASP A 186 3.91 8.48 14.01
C ASP A 186 3.43 9.92 13.73
N ALA A 187 4.18 10.69 12.96
CA ALA A 187 3.79 12.04 12.54
C ALA A 187 2.52 12.10 11.69
N TYR A 188 2.06 10.96 11.15
CA TYR A 188 0.89 10.85 10.29
C TYR A 188 -0.31 10.20 10.98
N ARG A 189 -0.15 9.72 12.21
CA ARG A 189 -1.20 9.02 12.94
C ARG A 189 -2.18 9.99 13.62
N GLY A 190 -3.42 9.53 13.77
CA GLY A 190 -4.43 10.23 14.57
C GLY A 190 -5.11 11.42 13.89
N VAL A 191 -4.68 11.83 12.70
CA VAL A 191 -5.23 12.96 11.96
C VAL A 191 -5.72 12.55 10.56
N PRO A 192 -6.68 13.27 9.97
CA PRO A 192 -7.01 13.13 8.56
C PRO A 192 -5.82 13.56 7.67
N LEU A 193 -5.56 12.81 6.61
CA LEU A 193 -4.39 13.03 5.73
C LEU A 193 -4.81 13.45 4.29
N ASN A 194 -6.06 13.84 4.10
CA ASN A 194 -6.59 14.19 2.79
C ASN A 194 -5.77 15.27 2.08
N ASP A 195 -5.26 16.27 2.83
CA ASP A 195 -4.49 17.39 2.28
C ASP A 195 -3.17 16.95 1.63
N LEU A 196 -2.60 15.81 2.04
CA LEU A 196 -1.39 15.29 1.44
C LEU A 196 -1.56 14.88 -0.04
N LEU A 197 -2.81 14.66 -0.49
CA LEU A 197 -3.10 14.35 -1.90
C LEU A 197 -2.70 15.46 -2.87
N GLU A 198 -2.48 16.69 -2.41
CA GLU A 198 -1.96 17.79 -3.23
C GLU A 198 -0.62 17.45 -3.88
N LYS A 199 0.21 16.63 -3.21
CA LYS A 199 1.54 16.22 -3.70
C LYS A 199 1.50 15.47 -5.03
N VAL A 200 0.41 14.78 -5.35
CA VAL A 200 0.27 13.96 -6.56
C VAL A 200 -0.68 14.59 -7.59
N LEU A 201 -1.24 15.76 -7.33
CA LEU A 201 -2.13 16.50 -8.24
C LEU A 201 -1.40 17.53 -9.10
#